data_e68aa2cc17443de214b8c4f3aefe9d98
#
_entry.id   e68aa2cc17443de214b8c4f3aefe9d98
#
_cell.length_a   1.000
_cell.length_b   1.000
_cell.length_c   1.000
_cell.angle_alpha   90.00
_cell.angle_beta   90.00
_cell.angle_gamma   90.00
#
_symmetry.space_group_name_H-M   'P 1'
#
loop_
_entity.id
_entity.type
_entity.pdbx_description
1 polymer ?
#
loop_
_entity_poly.entity_id
_entity_poly.type
_entity_poly.pdbx_seq_one_letter_code
_entity_poly.pdbx_strand_id
1 'polypeptide(L)'
;MHNIMDNLIGAKECVPMIVVMESGDINRPASKPGDPNPFAGFADYGKTFYEVMIQDLIPMIDKTFRTKTDRDHRAMAGLSWGGRQTMEIVTNNIDKFSYIGDFSGALLLQNLKEDFGGILSRPDEFNRKIHYFFIGYGGAGDFGPSDIKALEGSGIKFDTYESPGTAHEFLTWRRCLRKFVPNLFK
;
A
#
# COMPACT_ATOMS: atom_id res chain seq x y z
N MET A 1 -12.89 8.96 2.27
CA MET A 1 -12.29 8.15 3.34
C MET A 1 -12.98 8.34 4.69
N HIS A 2 -13.12 9.56 5.23
CA HIS A 2 -13.68 9.82 6.58
C HIS A 2 -15.02 9.10 6.84
N ASN A 3 -16.02 9.19 5.97
CA ASN A 3 -17.31 8.50 6.18
C ASN A 3 -17.17 6.96 6.33
N ILE A 4 -16.19 6.34 5.65
CA ILE A 4 -15.95 4.89 5.79
C ILE A 4 -15.36 4.60 7.16
N MET A 5 -14.40 5.40 7.60
CA MET A 5 -13.77 5.26 8.91
C MET A 5 -14.77 5.49 10.04
N ASP A 6 -15.55 6.58 9.96
CA ASP A 6 -16.57 6.90 10.97
C ASP A 6 -17.60 5.77 11.12
N ASN A 7 -18.06 5.20 9.99
CA ASN A 7 -18.99 4.08 10.01
C ASN A 7 -18.38 2.82 10.62
N LEU A 8 -17.14 2.47 10.26
CA LEU A 8 -16.46 1.28 10.80
C LEU A 8 -16.15 1.42 12.30
N ILE A 9 -15.71 2.60 12.73
CA ILE A 9 -15.46 2.89 14.15
C ILE A 9 -16.76 2.89 14.94
N GLY A 10 -17.80 3.56 14.42
CA GLY A 10 -19.12 3.61 15.06
C GLY A 10 -19.79 2.24 15.19
N ALA A 11 -19.60 1.37 14.20
CA ALA A 11 -20.06 -0.02 14.22
C ALA A 11 -19.15 -0.95 15.05
N LYS A 12 -18.04 -0.46 15.60
CA LYS A 12 -17.00 -1.24 16.29
C LYS A 12 -16.40 -2.37 15.44
N GLU A 13 -16.37 -2.18 14.13
CA GLU A 13 -15.77 -3.11 13.17
C GLU A 13 -14.25 -2.93 13.04
N CYS A 14 -13.70 -1.80 13.48
CA CYS A 14 -12.26 -1.56 13.54
C CYS A 14 -11.87 -0.78 14.80
N VAL A 15 -10.60 -0.82 15.15
CA VAL A 15 -10.05 0.01 16.23
C VAL A 15 -9.95 1.48 15.78
N PRO A 16 -10.18 2.45 16.67
CA PRO A 16 -9.92 3.85 16.37
C PRO A 16 -8.44 4.06 16.01
N MET A 17 -8.19 4.79 14.93
CA MET A 17 -6.85 5.06 14.42
C MET A 17 -6.72 6.46 13.82
N ILE A 18 -5.51 6.98 13.77
CA ILE A 18 -5.16 8.18 13.03
C ILE A 18 -4.91 7.77 11.58
N VAL A 19 -5.57 8.43 10.64
CA VAL A 19 -5.34 8.24 9.21
C VAL A 19 -4.69 9.49 8.65
N VAL A 20 -3.50 9.30 8.11
CA VAL A 20 -2.75 10.36 7.40
C VAL A 20 -2.89 10.10 5.91
N MET A 21 -3.32 11.10 5.17
CA MET A 21 -3.46 11.01 3.72
C MET A 21 -2.48 11.96 3.05
N GLU A 22 -1.63 11.38 2.23
CA GLU A 22 -0.69 12.12 1.40
C GLU A 22 -1.03 11.85 -0.09
N SER A 23 -0.93 12.87 -0.92
CA SER A 23 -1.25 12.76 -2.35
C SER A 23 -0.21 11.96 -3.13
N GLY A 24 0.98 11.81 -2.58
CA GLY A 24 2.13 11.26 -3.29
C GLY A 24 2.67 12.23 -4.36
N ASP A 25 2.14 13.43 -4.48
CA ASP A 25 2.57 14.42 -5.47
C ASP A 25 3.63 15.36 -4.88
N ILE A 26 4.88 14.97 -5.01
CA ILE A 26 6.00 15.74 -4.49
C ILE A 26 6.72 16.41 -5.68
N ASN A 27 6.47 17.69 -5.91
CA ASN A 27 7.16 18.55 -6.88
C ASN A 27 7.67 17.80 -8.13
N ARG A 28 6.74 17.22 -8.86
CA ARG A 28 6.99 16.46 -10.07
C ARG A 28 7.73 17.36 -11.08
N PRO A 29 8.97 17.06 -11.48
CA PRO A 29 9.53 17.68 -12.65
C PRO A 29 8.57 17.44 -13.80
N ALA A 30 8.08 18.50 -14.43
CA ALA A 30 7.19 18.36 -15.57
C ALA A 30 7.87 17.42 -16.57
N SER A 31 7.19 16.34 -16.96
CA SER A 31 7.63 15.50 -18.07
C SER A 31 7.91 16.43 -19.26
N LYS A 32 9.09 16.35 -19.82
CA LYS A 32 9.44 17.21 -20.96
C LYS A 32 8.41 16.99 -22.07
N PRO A 33 7.86 18.04 -22.68
CA PRO A 33 6.97 17.89 -23.81
C PRO A 33 7.63 16.99 -24.85
N GLY A 34 6.98 15.87 -25.21
CA GLY A 34 7.51 14.92 -26.19
C GLY A 34 8.29 13.74 -25.61
N ASP A 35 8.34 13.56 -24.28
CA ASP A 35 8.91 12.37 -23.67
C ASP A 35 8.04 11.15 -24.05
N PRO A 36 8.62 10.14 -24.75
CA PRO A 36 7.85 8.96 -25.15
C PRO A 36 7.44 8.08 -23.97
N ASN A 37 8.03 8.28 -22.81
CA ASN A 37 7.67 7.56 -21.58
C ASN A 37 6.95 8.50 -20.60
N PRO A 38 5.60 8.44 -20.50
CA PRO A 38 4.85 9.26 -19.55
C PRO A 38 5.21 8.95 -18.08
N PHE A 39 5.96 7.88 -17.84
CA PHE A 39 6.45 7.46 -16.53
C PHE A 39 7.95 7.75 -16.34
N ALA A 40 8.61 8.43 -17.29
CA ALA A 40 9.97 8.90 -17.10
C ALA A 40 10.04 9.82 -15.88
N GLY A 41 10.94 9.53 -14.96
CA GLY A 41 11.06 10.25 -13.68
C GLY A 41 10.30 9.65 -12.50
N PHE A 42 9.47 8.62 -12.69
CA PHE A 42 8.80 7.97 -11.56
C PHE A 42 9.77 7.28 -10.58
N ALA A 43 10.93 6.84 -11.04
CA ALA A 43 11.95 6.24 -10.16
C ALA A 43 12.53 7.27 -9.18
N ASP A 44 12.88 8.47 -9.67
CA ASP A 44 13.38 9.57 -8.83
C ASP A 44 12.28 10.11 -7.90
N TYR A 45 11.06 10.12 -8.38
CA TYR A 45 9.87 10.49 -7.63
C TYR A 45 9.60 9.54 -6.44
N GLY A 46 9.74 8.24 -6.65
CA GLY A 46 9.60 7.24 -5.59
C GLY A 46 10.58 7.47 -4.45
N LYS A 47 11.82 7.81 -4.76
CA LYS A 47 12.85 8.09 -3.75
C LYS A 47 12.52 9.32 -2.90
N THR A 48 12.10 10.43 -3.50
CA THR A 48 11.73 11.64 -2.76
C THR A 48 10.52 11.41 -1.88
N PHE A 49 9.49 10.71 -2.38
CA PHE A 49 8.31 10.37 -1.58
C PHE A 49 8.66 9.47 -0.40
N TYR A 50 9.54 8.50 -0.61
CA TYR A 50 10.08 7.66 0.43
C TYR A 50 10.76 8.48 1.54
N GLU A 51 11.62 9.44 1.18
CA GLU A 51 12.33 10.29 2.13
C GLU A 51 11.34 11.14 2.95
N VAL A 52 10.39 11.78 2.31
CA VAL A 52 9.33 12.55 2.98
C VAL A 52 8.52 11.68 3.95
N MET A 53 8.10 10.49 3.52
CA MET A 53 7.33 9.59 4.39
C MET A 53 8.11 9.16 5.63
N ILE A 54 9.35 8.75 5.46
CA ILE A 54 10.14 8.12 6.53
C ILE A 54 10.87 9.16 7.40
N GLN A 55 11.35 10.24 6.81
CA GLN A 55 12.20 11.22 7.52
C GLN A 55 11.41 12.40 8.07
N ASP A 56 10.28 12.75 7.44
CA ASP A 56 9.52 13.93 7.81
C ASP A 56 8.13 13.58 8.37
N LEU A 57 7.29 12.90 7.59
CA LEU A 57 5.88 12.73 7.93
C LEU A 57 5.65 11.83 9.14
N ILE A 58 6.24 10.63 9.16
CA ILE A 58 6.10 9.72 10.31
C ILE A 58 6.63 10.36 11.60
N PRO A 59 7.86 10.91 11.63
CA PRO A 59 8.35 11.58 12.83
C PRO A 59 7.51 12.79 13.26
N MET A 60 6.98 13.56 12.32
CA MET A 60 6.11 14.70 12.61
C MET A 60 4.79 14.25 13.26
N ILE A 61 4.15 13.21 12.72
CA ILE A 61 2.92 12.64 13.28
C ILE A 61 3.18 12.06 14.67
N ASP A 62 4.22 11.26 14.83
CA ASP A 62 4.58 10.63 16.13
C ASP A 62 4.92 11.66 17.19
N LYS A 63 5.51 12.81 16.82
CA LYS A 63 5.80 13.92 17.73
C LYS A 63 4.55 14.75 18.08
N THR A 64 3.62 14.89 17.15
CA THR A 64 2.47 15.79 17.27
C THR A 64 1.29 15.13 17.95
N PHE A 65 1.08 13.85 17.73
CA PHE A 65 -0.07 13.09 18.21
C PHE A 65 0.35 11.96 19.15
N ARG A 66 -0.57 11.50 19.98
CA ARG A 66 -0.36 10.36 20.87
C ARG A 66 -0.47 9.05 20.10
N THR A 67 0.55 8.72 19.34
CA THR A 67 0.63 7.49 18.55
C THR A 67 1.29 6.36 19.34
N LYS A 68 1.02 5.12 18.93
CA LYS A 68 1.86 3.98 19.22
C LYS A 68 2.87 3.88 18.08
N THR A 69 4.16 4.06 18.41
CA THR A 69 5.21 4.28 17.40
C THR A 69 5.85 2.99 16.87
N ASP A 70 5.49 1.85 17.45
CA ASP A 70 6.01 0.56 17.02
C ASP A 70 5.38 0.12 15.67
N ARG A 71 6.04 -0.84 15.04
CA ARG A 71 5.64 -1.36 13.74
C ARG A 71 4.26 -2.02 13.72
N ASP A 72 3.87 -2.65 14.85
CA ASP A 72 2.63 -3.41 14.95
C ASP A 72 1.40 -2.50 15.05
N HIS A 73 1.64 -1.20 15.19
CA HIS A 73 0.61 -0.16 15.17
C HIS A 73 0.77 0.79 13.98
N ARG A 74 1.48 0.37 12.93
CA ARG A 74 1.62 1.18 11.71
C ARG A 74 1.29 0.36 10.46
N ALA A 75 0.34 0.90 9.69
CA ALA A 75 -0.09 0.36 8.42
C ALA A 75 0.21 1.36 7.29
N MET A 76 0.42 0.87 6.10
CA MET A 76 0.45 1.68 4.90
C MET A 76 -0.43 1.06 3.82
N ALA A 77 -1.20 1.88 3.12
CA ALA A 77 -2.02 1.44 2.01
C ALA A 77 -2.05 2.50 0.92
N GLY A 78 -2.16 2.04 -0.32
CA GLY A 78 -2.24 2.93 -1.46
C GLY A 78 -3.11 2.37 -2.57
N LEU A 79 -3.60 3.26 -3.42
CA LEU A 79 -4.38 2.91 -4.60
C LEU A 79 -3.57 3.14 -5.87
N SER A 80 -3.75 2.28 -6.88
CA SER A 80 -3.08 2.42 -8.16
C SER A 80 -1.55 2.54 -7.96
N TRP A 81 -0.93 3.58 -8.50
CA TRP A 81 0.50 3.85 -8.27
C TRP A 81 0.88 3.94 -6.78
N GLY A 82 -0.03 4.44 -5.94
CA GLY A 82 0.15 4.46 -4.48
C GLY A 82 0.29 3.06 -3.86
N GLY A 83 -0.30 2.03 -4.45
CA GLY A 83 -0.09 0.64 -4.05
C GLY A 83 1.37 0.21 -4.26
N ARG A 84 1.94 0.51 -5.43
CA ARG A 84 3.36 0.26 -5.69
C ARG A 84 4.26 1.04 -4.74
N GLN A 85 4.00 2.34 -4.52
CA GLN A 85 4.74 3.16 -3.55
C GLN A 85 4.66 2.56 -2.14
N THR A 86 3.48 2.07 -1.74
CA THR A 86 3.29 1.38 -0.46
C THR A 86 4.21 0.17 -0.34
N MET A 87 4.24 -0.69 -1.35
CA MET A 87 5.13 -1.85 -1.36
C MET A 87 6.60 -1.44 -1.28
N GLU A 88 7.04 -0.47 -2.08
CA GLU A 88 8.42 0.02 -2.06
C GLU A 88 8.82 0.59 -0.70
N ILE A 89 7.97 1.42 -0.09
CA ILE A 89 8.25 2.03 1.20
C ILE A 89 8.28 0.99 2.32
N VAL A 90 7.27 0.12 2.38
CA VAL A 90 7.16 -0.86 3.46
C VAL A 90 8.25 -1.90 3.38
N THR A 91 8.56 -2.43 2.20
CA THR A 91 9.59 -3.47 2.06
C THR A 91 11.01 -2.96 2.34
N ASN A 92 11.29 -1.70 2.01
CA ASN A 92 12.55 -1.05 2.37
C ASN A 92 12.60 -0.60 3.84
N ASN A 93 11.47 -0.65 4.57
CA ASN A 93 11.34 -0.27 5.98
C ASN A 93 10.50 -1.29 6.75
N ILE A 94 10.70 -2.56 6.48
CA ILE A 94 9.88 -3.64 7.02
C ILE A 94 9.86 -3.69 8.56
N ASP A 95 10.80 -3.01 9.21
CA ASP A 95 10.85 -2.85 10.66
C ASP A 95 9.97 -1.69 11.18
N LYS A 96 9.35 -0.93 10.30
CA LYS A 96 8.49 0.21 10.67
C LYS A 96 7.00 -0.06 10.44
N PHE A 97 6.64 -1.12 9.72
CA PHE A 97 5.26 -1.43 9.33
C PHE A 97 4.97 -2.91 9.50
N SER A 98 3.72 -3.25 9.82
CA SER A 98 3.25 -4.64 9.88
C SER A 98 2.00 -4.90 9.03
N TYR A 99 1.47 -3.90 8.34
CA TYR A 99 0.25 -4.03 7.55
C TYR A 99 0.40 -3.34 6.21
N ILE A 100 0.03 -4.04 5.14
CA ILE A 100 0.12 -3.57 3.75
C ILE A 100 -1.25 -3.68 3.09
N GLY A 101 -1.74 -2.57 2.53
CA GLY A 101 -2.92 -2.54 1.68
C GLY A 101 -2.58 -2.09 0.26
N ASP A 102 -2.76 -2.98 -0.69
CA ASP A 102 -2.65 -2.70 -2.11
C ASP A 102 -4.03 -2.66 -2.76
N PHE A 103 -4.43 -1.51 -3.27
CA PHE A 103 -5.75 -1.32 -3.91
C PHE A 103 -5.57 -1.04 -5.40
N SER A 104 -5.69 -2.06 -6.22
CA SER A 104 -5.40 -2.00 -7.65
C SER A 104 -4.00 -1.45 -7.94
N GLY A 105 -3.04 -1.78 -7.11
CA GLY A 105 -1.67 -1.33 -7.27
C GLY A 105 -1.02 -2.00 -8.46
N ALA A 106 -0.23 -1.23 -9.19
CA ALA A 106 0.58 -1.75 -10.26
C ALA A 106 1.92 -2.25 -9.69
N LEU A 107 1.91 -3.37 -8.97
CA LEU A 107 3.14 -3.94 -8.41
C LEU A 107 4.07 -4.42 -9.51
N LEU A 108 3.48 -4.91 -10.62
CA LEU A 108 4.20 -5.34 -11.83
C LEU A 108 5.28 -6.38 -11.51
N LEU A 109 4.93 -7.36 -10.69
CA LEU A 109 5.83 -8.41 -10.24
C LEU A 109 6.31 -9.26 -11.42
N GLN A 110 7.61 -9.37 -11.57
CA GLN A 110 8.26 -10.17 -12.62
C GLN A 110 9.25 -11.18 -12.03
N ASN A 111 10.01 -10.78 -11.02
CA ASN A 111 11.02 -11.61 -10.38
C ASN A 111 11.04 -11.35 -8.87
N LEU A 112 10.44 -12.23 -8.09
CA LEU A 112 10.35 -12.09 -6.64
C LEU A 112 11.71 -12.01 -5.92
N LYS A 113 12.82 -12.41 -6.59
CA LYS A 113 14.17 -12.29 -6.04
C LYS A 113 14.77 -10.89 -6.19
N GLU A 114 14.22 -10.10 -7.08
CA GLU A 114 14.71 -8.75 -7.42
C GLU A 114 13.69 -7.68 -7.02
N ASP A 115 12.40 -7.94 -7.28
CA ASP A 115 11.34 -7.01 -6.97
C ASP A 115 11.28 -6.70 -5.47
N PHE A 116 11.14 -5.43 -5.16
CA PHE A 116 11.06 -4.94 -3.78
C PHE A 116 12.20 -5.42 -2.86
N GLY A 117 13.45 -5.43 -3.40
CA GLY A 117 14.63 -5.87 -2.66
C GLY A 117 14.66 -7.37 -2.38
N GLY A 118 13.88 -8.14 -3.12
CA GLY A 118 13.85 -9.60 -3.03
C GLY A 118 13.19 -10.15 -1.77
N ILE A 119 12.50 -9.33 -0.98
CA ILE A 119 11.85 -9.78 0.26
C ILE A 119 10.74 -10.79 -0.01
N LEU A 120 10.08 -10.69 -1.17
CA LEU A 120 9.01 -11.60 -1.58
C LEU A 120 9.52 -13.02 -1.92
N SER A 121 10.83 -13.20 -2.12
CA SER A 121 11.44 -14.52 -2.26
C SER A 121 11.81 -15.17 -0.91
N ARG A 122 11.57 -14.49 0.21
CA ARG A 122 11.81 -14.93 1.58
C ARG A 122 10.51 -14.98 2.39
N PRO A 123 9.59 -15.90 2.06
CA PRO A 123 8.24 -15.90 2.63
C PRO A 123 8.19 -16.01 4.16
N ASP A 124 9.09 -16.79 4.77
CA ASP A 124 9.14 -16.92 6.22
C ASP A 124 9.50 -15.59 6.90
N GLU A 125 10.41 -14.82 6.31
CA GLU A 125 10.79 -13.51 6.81
C GLU A 125 9.65 -12.51 6.61
N PHE A 126 9.09 -12.43 5.42
CA PHE A 126 7.98 -11.55 5.09
C PHE A 126 6.77 -11.81 6.00
N ASN A 127 6.31 -13.07 6.08
CA ASN A 127 5.14 -13.47 6.85
C ASN A 127 5.31 -13.27 8.37
N ARG A 128 6.55 -13.34 8.89
CA ARG A 128 6.84 -13.04 10.29
C ARG A 128 6.78 -11.54 10.56
N LYS A 129 7.12 -10.72 9.57
CA LYS A 129 7.18 -9.27 9.69
C LYS A 129 5.85 -8.62 9.32
N ILE A 130 5.17 -9.06 8.30
CA ILE A 130 3.91 -8.49 7.83
C ILE A 130 2.75 -9.33 8.38
N HIS A 131 1.99 -8.75 9.28
CA HIS A 131 0.84 -9.40 9.92
C HIS A 131 -0.36 -9.50 8.98
N TYR A 132 -0.51 -8.51 8.08
CA TYR A 132 -1.59 -8.51 7.11
C TYR A 132 -1.15 -7.85 5.80
N PHE A 133 -1.21 -8.62 4.74
CA PHE A 133 -1.04 -8.13 3.38
C PHE A 133 -2.33 -8.37 2.60
N PHE A 134 -2.89 -7.30 2.06
CA PHE A 134 -4.16 -7.30 1.36
C PHE A 134 -3.99 -6.77 -0.06
N ILE A 135 -4.53 -7.50 -1.04
CA ILE A 135 -4.58 -7.10 -2.45
C ILE A 135 -6.04 -7.00 -2.87
N GLY A 136 -6.53 -5.78 -3.04
CA GLY A 136 -7.87 -5.51 -3.52
C GLY A 136 -7.86 -4.94 -4.93
N TYR A 137 -8.80 -5.35 -5.78
CA TYR A 137 -8.84 -4.94 -7.18
C TYR A 137 -10.27 -4.92 -7.73
N GLY A 138 -10.45 -4.31 -8.89
CA GLY A 138 -11.68 -4.38 -9.68
C GLY A 138 -11.71 -5.61 -10.59
N GLY A 139 -12.66 -5.65 -11.50
CA GLY A 139 -12.78 -6.75 -12.45
C GLY A 139 -11.71 -6.78 -13.54
N ALA A 140 -12.12 -7.24 -14.73
CA ALA A 140 -11.22 -7.45 -15.87
C ALA A 140 -10.43 -6.20 -16.24
N GLY A 141 -9.12 -6.36 -16.44
CA GLY A 141 -8.19 -5.28 -16.84
C GLY A 141 -7.55 -4.52 -15.70
N ASP A 142 -7.84 -4.85 -14.45
CA ASP A 142 -7.13 -4.31 -13.29
C ASP A 142 -5.82 -5.07 -13.03
N PHE A 143 -4.90 -4.49 -12.25
CA PHE A 143 -3.55 -5.05 -12.02
C PHE A 143 -3.53 -6.24 -11.06
N GLY A 144 -4.44 -6.27 -10.07
CA GLY A 144 -4.47 -7.29 -9.02
C GLY A 144 -4.33 -8.74 -9.49
N PRO A 145 -5.07 -9.19 -10.52
CA PRO A 145 -4.95 -10.57 -10.99
C PRO A 145 -3.55 -11.00 -11.42
N SER A 146 -2.79 -10.11 -12.06
CA SER A 146 -1.41 -10.42 -12.49
C SER A 146 -0.46 -10.53 -11.29
N ASP A 147 -0.60 -9.64 -10.32
CA ASP A 147 0.24 -9.61 -9.13
C ASP A 147 -0.07 -10.82 -8.22
N ILE A 148 -1.35 -11.18 -8.06
CA ILE A 148 -1.77 -12.38 -7.35
C ILE A 148 -1.16 -13.62 -7.99
N LYS A 149 -1.27 -13.74 -9.32
CA LYS A 149 -0.68 -14.87 -10.05
C LYS A 149 0.83 -14.98 -9.86
N ALA A 150 1.53 -13.86 -9.81
CA ALA A 150 2.99 -13.84 -9.57
C ALA A 150 3.35 -14.30 -8.15
N LEU A 151 2.46 -14.11 -7.18
CA LEU A 151 2.63 -14.53 -5.79
C LEU A 151 2.16 -15.97 -5.52
N GLU A 152 1.41 -16.59 -6.44
CA GLU A 152 0.96 -17.98 -6.29
C GLU A 152 2.14 -18.93 -6.11
N GLY A 153 2.08 -19.79 -5.10
CA GLY A 153 3.14 -20.75 -4.80
C GLY A 153 4.41 -20.16 -4.18
N SER A 154 4.50 -18.84 -3.98
CA SER A 154 5.67 -18.21 -3.35
C SER A 154 5.80 -18.47 -1.84
N GLY A 155 4.70 -18.85 -1.18
CA GLY A 155 4.62 -18.98 0.27
C GLY A 155 4.29 -17.66 0.99
N ILE A 156 4.21 -16.53 0.28
CA ILE A 156 3.73 -15.26 0.83
C ILE A 156 2.25 -15.39 1.21
N LYS A 157 1.91 -14.96 2.42
CA LYS A 157 0.51 -14.91 2.91
C LYS A 157 -0.10 -13.56 2.57
N PHE A 158 -1.24 -13.59 1.90
CA PHE A 158 -2.02 -12.39 1.56
C PHE A 158 -3.50 -12.74 1.42
N ASP A 159 -4.35 -11.77 1.69
CA ASP A 159 -5.77 -11.84 1.41
C ASP A 159 -6.10 -11.08 0.13
N THR A 160 -7.11 -11.54 -0.60
CA THR A 160 -7.55 -10.90 -1.84
C THR A 160 -9.01 -10.49 -1.78
N TYR A 161 -9.34 -9.44 -2.50
CA TYR A 161 -10.72 -9.01 -2.69
C TYR A 161 -10.94 -8.46 -4.09
N GLU A 162 -11.75 -9.13 -4.88
CA GLU A 162 -12.29 -8.60 -6.12
C GLU A 162 -13.56 -7.79 -5.82
N SER A 163 -13.58 -6.52 -6.25
CA SER A 163 -14.75 -5.66 -6.14
C SER A 163 -15.72 -5.96 -7.28
N PRO A 164 -16.91 -6.56 -7.01
CA PRO A 164 -17.78 -7.01 -8.10
C PRO A 164 -18.33 -5.86 -8.93
N GLY A 165 -18.28 -6.01 -10.28
CA GLY A 165 -18.86 -5.08 -11.22
C GLY A 165 -18.20 -3.70 -11.28
N THR A 166 -16.93 -3.62 -10.86
CA THR A 166 -16.12 -2.40 -10.91
C THR A 166 -14.80 -2.65 -11.62
N ALA A 167 -14.05 -1.60 -11.91
CA ALA A 167 -12.78 -1.63 -12.61
C ALA A 167 -11.71 -0.85 -11.81
N HIS A 168 -10.72 -0.30 -12.48
CA HIS A 168 -9.70 0.58 -11.90
C HIS A 168 -10.29 1.96 -11.58
N GLU A 169 -11.05 2.05 -10.48
CA GLU A 169 -11.86 3.24 -10.15
C GLU A 169 -12.08 3.43 -8.63
N PHE A 170 -12.54 4.62 -8.25
CA PHE A 170 -12.77 4.98 -6.85
C PHE A 170 -13.76 4.08 -6.11
N LEU A 171 -14.75 3.50 -6.78
CA LEU A 171 -15.69 2.59 -6.14
C LEU A 171 -14.97 1.31 -5.68
N THR A 172 -14.09 0.76 -6.52
CA THR A 172 -13.21 -0.36 -6.15
C THR A 172 -12.41 -0.03 -4.89
N TRP A 173 -11.68 1.09 -4.90
CA TRP A 173 -10.77 1.44 -3.81
C TRP A 173 -11.49 1.75 -2.50
N ARG A 174 -12.69 2.33 -2.56
CA ARG A 174 -13.54 2.53 -1.38
C ARG A 174 -13.98 1.20 -0.78
N ARG A 175 -14.33 0.22 -1.60
CA ARG A 175 -14.68 -1.14 -1.15
C ARG A 175 -13.47 -1.88 -0.60
N CYS A 176 -12.30 -1.76 -1.24
CA CYS A 176 -11.04 -2.29 -0.74
C CYS A 176 -10.70 -1.73 0.64
N LEU A 177 -10.78 -0.41 0.82
CA LEU A 177 -10.57 0.23 2.12
C LEU A 177 -11.49 -0.34 3.19
N ARG A 178 -12.79 -0.48 2.89
CA ARG A 178 -13.76 -1.04 3.82
C ARG A 178 -13.46 -2.49 4.22
N LYS A 179 -12.83 -3.27 3.33
CA LYS A 179 -12.40 -4.66 3.60
C LYS A 179 -11.09 -4.72 4.37
N PHE A 180 -10.17 -3.82 4.09
CA PHE A 180 -8.83 -3.77 4.67
C PHE A 180 -8.83 -3.32 6.13
N VAL A 181 -9.46 -2.19 6.43
CA VAL A 181 -9.41 -1.52 7.73
C VAL A 181 -9.82 -2.40 8.91
N PRO A 182 -10.87 -3.26 8.83
CA PRO A 182 -11.26 -4.12 9.94
C PRO A 182 -10.20 -5.14 10.40
N ASN A 183 -9.16 -5.34 9.62
CA ASN A 183 -8.08 -6.31 9.92
C ASN A 183 -6.83 -5.67 10.52
N LEU A 184 -6.83 -4.35 10.69
CA LEU A 184 -5.69 -3.63 11.23
C LEU A 184 -5.64 -3.67 12.76
N PHE A 185 -4.42 -3.82 13.28
CA PHE A 185 -4.08 -3.62 14.70
C PHE A 185 -4.87 -4.54 15.67
N LYS A 186 -5.10 -5.78 15.24
CA LYS A 186 -5.75 -6.83 16.07
C LYS A 186 -4.73 -7.68 16.81
#